data_94d076f8d78eab93c3febe5a73ef7c5d
#
_entry.id   94d076f8d78eab93c3febe5a73ef7c5d
#
_cell.length_a   1.000
_cell.length_b   1.000
_cell.length_c   1.000
_cell.angle_alpha   90.00
_cell.angle_beta   90.00
_cell.angle_gamma   90.00
#
_symmetry.space_group_name_H-M   'P 1'
#
loop_
_entity.id
_entity.type
_entity.pdbx_description
1 polymer ?
#
loop_
_entity_poly.entity_id
_entity_poly.type
_entity_poly.pdbx_seq_one_letter_code
_entity_poly.pdbx_strand_id
1 'polypeptide(L)'
;MKNRHKKENKSTKKHRRIFWIFVFFLVVGIGVTSYILLFSAYTRRVEREAMATGTVQEEIYSFKSRRDLLSLTPEVKRAALYGRATEIDYGTYIIPGLNATETQVFGEKNTSSICTSMTPQGLAVTEDYLLVTAYCHTNTHNSVIYVIDKKTHEFVKEIVLRNKSHVGGIAYDTIHNNIWISCMSRGIPQVNAITLEQLKNYCFQNGDQPISYSQSYDLYAITRNSFLTYHNNALYIGYYTSNSASVLEEYDITEDGTLQTSTVDDDTITTGQLGVDSLTPLALPSGMRVITERAQGVAFYKNRILTSHSYGVLPGSLKVFPNSLQMLLEEDTMLQKIRFPSKLEQIYVDGDDLYVLFESAAYGYRYTSLTQFDRILKLNLNTLLTNSTN
;
A
#
# COMPACT_ATOMS: atom_id res chain seq x y z
N MET A 1 45.89 -35.04 -43.92
CA MET A 1 45.31 -33.86 -43.21
C MET A 1 43.80 -33.63 -43.44
N LYS A 2 43.24 -33.81 -44.62
CA LYS A 2 41.78 -33.57 -44.89
C LYS A 2 40.78 -34.42 -44.09
N ASN A 3 41.12 -35.58 -43.59
CA ASN A 3 40.22 -36.47 -42.87
C ASN A 3 40.06 -36.14 -41.36
N ARG A 4 41.03 -35.42 -40.74
CA ARG A 4 40.95 -34.99 -39.35
C ARG A 4 39.98 -33.82 -39.17
N HIS A 5 40.04 -32.80 -40.06
CA HIS A 5 39.12 -31.66 -40.03
C HIS A 5 37.64 -32.04 -40.27
N LYS A 6 37.38 -33.10 -41.03
CA LYS A 6 36.00 -33.55 -41.31
C LYS A 6 35.38 -34.28 -40.11
N LYS A 7 36.21 -34.94 -39.26
CA LYS A 7 35.76 -35.60 -38.00
C LYS A 7 35.49 -34.59 -36.89
N GLU A 8 36.33 -33.54 -36.72
CA GLU A 8 36.14 -32.49 -35.75
C GLU A 8 34.86 -31.68 -36.01
N ASN A 9 34.58 -31.36 -37.26
CA ASN A 9 33.38 -30.62 -37.65
C ASN A 9 32.07 -31.40 -37.47
N LYS A 10 32.10 -32.74 -37.52
CA LYS A 10 30.95 -33.61 -37.21
C LYS A 10 30.71 -33.73 -35.70
N SER A 11 31.75 -33.75 -34.87
CA SER A 11 31.65 -33.83 -33.43
C SER A 11 31.05 -32.56 -32.85
N THR A 12 31.53 -31.41 -33.26
CA THR A 12 30.99 -30.10 -32.79
C THR A 12 29.52 -29.88 -33.18
N LYS A 13 29.11 -30.30 -34.39
CA LYS A 13 27.71 -30.27 -34.83
C LYS A 13 26.82 -31.20 -33.97
N LYS A 14 27.31 -32.37 -33.56
CA LYS A 14 26.59 -33.33 -32.71
C LYS A 14 26.39 -32.75 -31.31
N HIS A 15 27.43 -32.18 -30.68
CA HIS A 15 27.34 -31.55 -29.38
C HIS A 15 26.39 -30.33 -29.36
N ARG A 16 26.45 -29.52 -30.42
CA ARG A 16 25.52 -28.39 -30.58
C ARG A 16 24.06 -28.84 -30.71
N ARG A 17 23.78 -29.94 -31.43
CA ARG A 17 22.41 -30.50 -31.51
C ARG A 17 21.93 -31.02 -30.15
N ILE A 18 22.78 -31.75 -29.41
CA ILE A 18 22.46 -32.27 -28.08
C ILE A 18 22.20 -31.11 -27.13
N PHE A 19 23.00 -30.05 -27.18
CA PHE A 19 22.80 -28.84 -26.36
C PHE A 19 21.44 -28.20 -26.63
N TRP A 20 21.05 -28.03 -27.90
CA TRP A 20 19.75 -27.44 -28.23
C TRP A 20 18.56 -28.32 -27.86
N ILE A 21 18.70 -29.63 -27.93
CA ILE A 21 17.72 -30.60 -27.46
C ILE A 21 17.55 -30.43 -25.91
N PHE A 22 18.66 -30.35 -25.20
CA PHE A 22 18.62 -30.13 -23.74
C PHE A 22 17.95 -28.79 -23.40
N VAL A 23 18.31 -27.71 -24.05
CA VAL A 23 17.68 -26.37 -23.87
C VAL A 23 16.19 -26.45 -24.18
N PHE A 24 15.80 -27.15 -25.25
CA PHE A 24 14.37 -27.32 -25.57
C PHE A 24 13.61 -28.04 -24.43
N PHE A 25 14.12 -29.17 -23.94
CA PHE A 25 13.48 -29.87 -22.83
C PHE A 25 13.48 -29.08 -21.53
N LEU A 26 14.52 -28.28 -21.27
CA LEU A 26 14.56 -27.37 -20.12
C LEU A 26 13.46 -26.32 -20.21
N VAL A 27 13.31 -25.66 -21.38
CA VAL A 27 12.28 -24.66 -21.61
C VAL A 27 10.87 -25.26 -21.49
N VAL A 28 10.65 -26.45 -22.09
CA VAL A 28 9.39 -27.17 -21.98
C VAL A 28 9.10 -27.54 -20.52
N GLY A 29 10.11 -28.04 -19.79
CA GLY A 29 9.99 -28.37 -18.38
C GLY A 29 9.61 -27.17 -17.51
N ILE A 30 10.26 -26.04 -17.72
CA ILE A 30 9.91 -24.77 -17.06
C ILE A 30 8.47 -24.35 -17.39
N GLY A 31 8.08 -24.43 -18.68
CA GLY A 31 6.72 -24.09 -19.12
C GLY A 31 5.65 -24.95 -18.46
N VAL A 32 5.86 -26.28 -18.44
CA VAL A 32 4.94 -27.23 -17.81
C VAL A 32 4.86 -26.99 -16.29
N THR A 33 6.00 -26.81 -15.62
CA THR A 33 6.03 -26.53 -14.18
C THR A 33 5.29 -25.23 -13.84
N SER A 34 5.54 -24.16 -14.63
CA SER A 34 4.85 -22.89 -14.48
C SER A 34 3.33 -23.04 -14.67
N TYR A 35 2.92 -23.79 -15.68
CA TYR A 35 1.50 -24.07 -15.93
C TYR A 35 0.85 -24.81 -14.76
N ILE A 36 1.48 -25.85 -14.25
CA ILE A 36 0.96 -26.63 -13.10
C ILE A 36 0.84 -25.73 -11.86
N LEU A 37 1.84 -24.88 -11.59
CA LEU A 37 1.80 -23.96 -10.47
C LEU A 37 0.69 -22.92 -10.59
N LEU A 38 0.51 -22.34 -11.77
CA LEU A 38 -0.55 -21.37 -12.05
C LEU A 38 -1.93 -22.01 -11.94
N PHE A 39 -2.11 -23.21 -12.53
CA PHE A 39 -3.37 -23.94 -12.46
C PHE A 39 -3.72 -24.33 -11.02
N SER A 40 -2.76 -24.82 -10.25
CA SER A 40 -2.93 -25.15 -8.83
C SER A 40 -3.22 -23.91 -7.97
N ALA A 41 -2.68 -22.75 -8.32
CA ALA A 41 -2.99 -21.49 -7.65
C ALA A 41 -4.42 -21.02 -7.97
N TYR A 42 -4.83 -21.18 -9.24
CA TYR A 42 -6.18 -20.86 -9.69
C TYR A 42 -7.24 -21.74 -9.02
N THR A 43 -7.05 -23.07 -9.00
CA THR A 43 -8.00 -24.01 -8.35
C THR A 43 -8.14 -23.72 -6.86
N ARG A 44 -7.04 -23.49 -6.15
CA ARG A 44 -7.08 -23.11 -4.73
C ARG A 44 -7.80 -21.79 -4.47
N ARG A 45 -7.72 -20.87 -5.41
CA ARG A 45 -8.47 -19.61 -5.33
C ARG A 45 -9.98 -19.86 -5.46
N VAL A 46 -10.41 -20.58 -6.49
CA VAL A 46 -11.83 -20.93 -6.71
C VAL A 46 -12.42 -21.69 -5.52
N GLU A 47 -11.66 -22.64 -4.96
CA GLU A 47 -12.06 -23.38 -3.75
C GLU A 47 -12.25 -22.45 -2.55
N ARG A 48 -11.35 -21.48 -2.33
CA ARG A 48 -11.51 -20.49 -1.25
C ARG A 48 -12.71 -19.57 -1.46
N GLU A 49 -12.92 -19.08 -2.67
CA GLU A 49 -14.10 -18.27 -2.99
C GLU A 49 -15.39 -19.02 -2.67
N ALA A 50 -15.42 -20.34 -2.94
CA ALA A 50 -16.58 -21.18 -2.67
C ALA A 50 -16.79 -21.52 -1.18
N MET A 51 -15.74 -21.50 -0.37
CA MET A 51 -15.78 -21.93 1.04
C MET A 51 -15.76 -20.76 2.03
N ALA A 52 -15.27 -19.59 1.62
CA ALA A 52 -15.13 -18.46 2.53
C ALA A 52 -16.49 -17.82 2.84
N THR A 53 -16.71 -17.61 4.11
CA THR A 53 -17.84 -16.80 4.62
C THR A 53 -17.25 -15.60 5.35
N GLY A 54 -17.47 -14.40 4.78
CA GLY A 54 -16.97 -13.15 5.37
C GLY A 54 -15.48 -12.89 5.15
N THR A 55 -14.99 -11.84 5.81
CA THR A 55 -13.59 -11.42 5.80
C THR A 55 -12.79 -12.20 6.82
N VAL A 56 -11.62 -12.72 6.40
CA VAL A 56 -10.79 -13.59 7.24
C VAL A 56 -9.46 -12.91 7.59
N GLN A 57 -9.07 -12.97 8.86
CA GLN A 57 -7.74 -12.60 9.33
C GLN A 57 -6.96 -13.88 9.65
N GLU A 58 -6.03 -14.26 8.78
CA GLU A 58 -5.23 -15.47 8.94
C GLU A 58 -3.78 -15.29 8.47
N GLU A 59 -2.86 -16.01 9.06
CA GLU A 59 -1.49 -16.09 8.58
C GLU A 59 -1.44 -16.82 7.24
N ILE A 60 -0.87 -16.18 6.22
CA ILE A 60 -0.69 -16.76 4.88
C ILE A 60 0.65 -17.48 4.78
N TYR A 61 1.67 -16.88 5.36
CA TYR A 61 3.06 -17.31 5.26
C TYR A 61 3.78 -17.29 6.61
N SER A 62 3.15 -17.84 7.66
CA SER A 62 3.66 -17.73 9.03
C SER A 62 5.14 -18.09 9.17
N PHE A 63 5.58 -19.20 8.59
CA PHE A 63 6.98 -19.62 8.63
C PHE A 63 7.91 -18.72 7.82
N LYS A 64 7.49 -18.31 6.61
CA LYS A 64 8.26 -17.37 5.77
C LYS A 64 8.32 -15.99 6.40
N SER A 65 7.17 -15.46 6.83
CA SER A 65 7.10 -14.16 7.49
C SER A 65 7.97 -14.10 8.74
N ARG A 66 7.98 -15.12 9.57
CA ARG A 66 8.88 -15.23 10.74
C ARG A 66 10.35 -15.22 10.33
N ARG A 67 10.73 -16.06 9.37
CA ARG A 67 12.10 -16.08 8.85
C ARG A 67 12.50 -14.73 8.27
N ASP A 68 11.62 -14.10 7.51
CA ASP A 68 11.87 -12.84 6.85
C ASP A 68 11.99 -11.70 7.89
N LEU A 69 11.18 -11.71 8.95
CA LEU A 69 11.32 -10.81 10.10
C LEU A 69 12.66 -10.99 10.80
N LEU A 70 13.11 -12.22 11.02
CA LEU A 70 14.39 -12.51 11.65
C LEU A 70 15.59 -12.13 10.76
N SER A 71 15.39 -12.03 9.45
CA SER A 71 16.40 -11.62 8.46
C SER A 71 16.41 -10.10 8.17
N LEU A 72 15.59 -9.31 8.85
CA LEU A 72 15.60 -7.85 8.71
C LEU A 72 16.99 -7.26 8.99
N THR A 73 17.24 -6.09 8.41
CA THR A 73 18.50 -5.37 8.66
C THR A 73 18.72 -5.14 10.16
N PRO A 74 19.99 -5.03 10.62
CA PRO A 74 20.27 -4.89 12.05
C PRO A 74 19.52 -3.73 12.72
N GLU A 75 19.36 -2.62 12.04
CA GLU A 75 18.61 -1.44 12.52
C GLU A 75 17.15 -1.77 12.76
N VAL A 76 16.49 -2.33 11.76
CA VAL A 76 15.07 -2.72 11.84
C VAL A 76 14.87 -3.80 12.90
N LYS A 77 15.78 -4.77 12.96
CA LYS A 77 15.71 -5.84 13.96
C LYS A 77 15.85 -5.31 15.38
N ARG A 78 16.73 -4.32 15.63
CA ARG A 78 16.86 -3.69 16.96
C ARG A 78 15.65 -2.85 17.34
N ALA A 79 15.02 -2.19 16.36
CA ALA A 79 13.86 -1.32 16.56
C ALA A 79 12.54 -2.07 16.69
N ALA A 80 12.50 -3.34 16.26
CA ALA A 80 11.31 -4.17 16.34
C ALA A 80 10.86 -4.36 17.80
N LEU A 81 9.57 -4.16 18.05
CA LEU A 81 8.99 -4.24 19.40
C LEU A 81 8.65 -5.67 19.83
N TYR A 82 9.11 -6.67 19.11
CA TYR A 82 9.12 -8.07 19.51
C TYR A 82 10.55 -8.45 19.91
N GLY A 83 10.83 -8.55 21.19
CA GLY A 83 12.19 -8.78 21.69
C GLY A 83 12.69 -10.21 21.50
N ARG A 84 11.82 -11.22 21.53
CA ARG A 84 12.12 -12.65 21.42
C ARG A 84 11.31 -13.30 20.31
N ALA A 85 11.82 -14.40 19.77
CA ALA A 85 11.12 -15.16 18.72
C ALA A 85 9.70 -15.62 19.12
N THR A 86 9.48 -15.87 20.43
CA THR A 86 8.17 -16.24 21.01
C THR A 86 7.21 -15.05 21.14
N GLU A 87 7.72 -13.82 21.05
CA GLU A 87 6.96 -12.57 21.20
C GLU A 87 6.79 -11.85 19.87
N ILE A 88 7.03 -12.53 18.76
CA ILE A 88 7.03 -11.94 17.41
C ILE A 88 5.67 -11.31 17.07
N ASP A 89 4.61 -11.89 17.58
CA ASP A 89 3.24 -11.42 17.32
C ASP A 89 2.87 -10.18 18.13
N TYR A 90 3.59 -9.87 19.21
CA TYR A 90 3.33 -8.72 20.05
C TYR A 90 3.51 -7.38 19.32
N GLY A 91 4.51 -7.26 18.47
CA GLY A 91 4.81 -6.05 17.68
C GLY A 91 4.36 -6.15 16.22
N THR A 92 3.44 -7.06 15.90
CA THR A 92 2.95 -7.25 14.53
C THR A 92 1.43 -7.41 14.51
N TYR A 93 0.81 -7.07 13.38
CA TYR A 93 -0.62 -7.20 13.15
C TYR A 93 -0.82 -7.95 11.84
N ILE A 94 -1.52 -9.07 11.86
CA ILE A 94 -1.85 -9.81 10.64
C ILE A 94 -2.81 -8.96 9.81
N ILE A 95 -2.50 -8.80 8.53
CA ILE A 95 -3.34 -8.03 7.60
C ILE A 95 -4.57 -8.86 7.25
N PRO A 96 -5.80 -8.39 7.55
CA PRO A 96 -7.01 -9.10 7.19
C PRO A 96 -7.25 -9.14 5.68
N GLY A 97 -8.09 -10.04 5.23
CA GLY A 97 -8.68 -10.02 3.89
C GLY A 97 -7.77 -10.44 2.75
N LEU A 98 -6.50 -10.79 3.01
CA LEU A 98 -5.55 -11.18 1.95
C LEU A 98 -5.95 -12.47 1.20
N ASN A 99 -6.74 -13.33 1.83
CA ASN A 99 -7.27 -14.57 1.24
C ASN A 99 -8.78 -14.48 0.95
N ALA A 100 -9.54 -13.80 1.79
CA ALA A 100 -10.98 -13.64 1.64
C ALA A 100 -11.45 -12.33 2.27
N THR A 101 -12.14 -11.51 1.50
CA THR A 101 -12.79 -10.28 1.94
C THR A 101 -14.20 -10.26 1.41
N GLU A 102 -15.17 -10.11 2.29
CA GLU A 102 -16.53 -9.84 1.87
C GLU A 102 -16.66 -8.36 1.50
N THR A 103 -17.13 -8.09 0.30
CA THR A 103 -17.30 -6.72 -0.19
C THR A 103 -18.31 -6.68 -1.32
N GLN A 104 -18.76 -5.48 -1.69
CA GLN A 104 -19.70 -5.29 -2.79
C GLN A 104 -19.03 -5.56 -4.15
N VAL A 105 -19.76 -6.26 -5.05
CA VAL A 105 -19.39 -6.38 -6.46
C VAL A 105 -19.52 -5.02 -7.12
N PHE A 106 -18.44 -4.56 -7.76
CA PHE A 106 -18.41 -3.23 -8.35
C PHE A 106 -19.44 -3.09 -9.49
N GLY A 107 -20.25 -2.06 -9.39
CA GLY A 107 -21.32 -1.77 -10.38
C GLY A 107 -22.64 -2.50 -10.12
N GLU A 108 -22.68 -3.40 -9.15
CA GLU A 108 -23.91 -4.12 -8.78
C GLU A 108 -24.41 -3.62 -7.41
N LYS A 109 -25.65 -3.13 -7.39
CA LYS A 109 -26.26 -2.69 -6.12
C LYS A 109 -26.70 -3.91 -5.31
N ASN A 110 -26.44 -3.86 -4.01
CA ASN A 110 -26.87 -4.88 -3.03
C ASN A 110 -26.36 -6.31 -3.35
N THR A 111 -25.25 -6.42 -4.07
CA THR A 111 -24.62 -7.70 -4.37
C THR A 111 -23.25 -7.73 -3.71
N SER A 112 -23.09 -8.59 -2.71
CA SER A 112 -21.79 -8.86 -2.09
C SER A 112 -21.24 -10.22 -2.56
N SER A 113 -19.93 -10.34 -2.58
CA SER A 113 -19.23 -11.59 -2.77
C SER A 113 -17.83 -11.58 -2.14
N ILE A 114 -17.21 -12.73 -2.13
CA ILE A 114 -15.86 -12.86 -1.57
C ILE A 114 -14.81 -12.46 -2.61
N CYS A 115 -14.04 -11.43 -2.29
CA CYS A 115 -12.83 -11.07 -3.04
C CYS A 115 -11.61 -11.78 -2.46
N THR A 116 -10.86 -12.51 -3.29
CA THR A 116 -9.62 -13.20 -2.90
C THR A 116 -8.37 -12.50 -3.43
N SER A 117 -8.51 -11.29 -3.95
CA SER A 117 -7.42 -10.53 -4.59
C SER A 117 -7.20 -9.15 -3.99
N MET A 118 -7.60 -8.93 -2.75
CA MET A 118 -7.36 -7.65 -2.08
C MET A 118 -5.86 -7.39 -1.89
N THR A 119 -5.48 -6.14 -2.15
CA THR A 119 -4.11 -5.64 -2.04
C THR A 119 -4.09 -4.47 -1.08
N PRO A 120 -3.41 -4.57 0.08
CA PRO A 120 -3.31 -3.49 1.06
C PRO A 120 -2.41 -2.37 0.55
N GLN A 121 -2.75 -1.12 0.85
CA GLN A 121 -2.05 0.06 0.34
C GLN A 121 -1.80 1.12 1.40
N GLY A 122 -2.83 1.60 2.05
CA GLY A 122 -2.77 2.68 3.03
C GLY A 122 -2.82 2.17 4.47
N LEU A 123 -2.21 2.93 5.38
CA LEU A 123 -2.16 2.61 6.81
C LEU A 123 -2.34 3.89 7.64
N ALA A 124 -3.29 3.86 8.57
CA ALA A 124 -3.45 4.88 9.60
C ALA A 124 -3.68 4.24 10.97
N VAL A 125 -3.40 4.99 12.02
CA VAL A 125 -3.60 4.55 13.41
C VAL A 125 -4.44 5.59 14.15
N THR A 126 -5.51 5.14 14.78
CA THR A 126 -6.31 5.92 15.72
C THR A 126 -5.92 5.57 17.16
N GLU A 127 -6.62 6.07 18.14
CA GLU A 127 -6.40 5.67 19.54
C GLU A 127 -6.64 4.18 19.73
N ASP A 128 -7.73 3.64 19.15
CA ASP A 128 -8.18 2.27 19.38
C ASP A 128 -7.85 1.30 18.25
N TYR A 129 -7.65 1.79 17.00
CA TYR A 129 -7.62 0.95 15.81
C TYR A 129 -6.41 1.21 14.91
N LEU A 130 -5.98 0.17 14.21
CA LEU A 130 -5.24 0.28 12.96
C LEU A 130 -6.23 0.18 11.80
N LEU A 131 -6.06 1.06 10.82
CA LEU A 131 -6.88 1.13 9.61
C LEU A 131 -6.01 0.81 8.41
N VAL A 132 -6.41 -0.18 7.61
CA VAL A 132 -5.68 -0.59 6.40
C VAL A 132 -6.61 -0.50 5.21
N THR A 133 -6.30 0.35 4.25
CA THR A 133 -7.02 0.37 2.98
C THR A 133 -6.56 -0.75 2.06
N ALA A 134 -7.47 -1.33 1.30
CA ALA A 134 -7.16 -2.33 0.30
C ALA A 134 -8.07 -2.21 -0.92
N TYR A 135 -7.52 -2.49 -2.11
CA TYR A 135 -8.27 -2.53 -3.36
C TYR A 135 -8.29 -3.92 -3.97
N CYS A 136 -9.31 -4.20 -4.76
CA CYS A 136 -9.42 -5.45 -5.50
C CYS A 136 -8.51 -5.42 -6.74
N HIS A 137 -7.44 -6.24 -6.74
CA HIS A 137 -6.46 -6.29 -7.84
C HIS A 137 -7.08 -6.68 -9.19
N THR A 138 -8.16 -7.45 -9.18
CA THR A 138 -8.90 -7.83 -10.39
C THR A 138 -9.96 -6.80 -10.81
N ASN A 139 -10.12 -5.71 -10.07
CA ASN A 139 -11.07 -4.63 -10.34
C ASN A 139 -12.55 -5.05 -10.41
N THR A 140 -12.91 -6.15 -9.77
CA THR A 140 -14.28 -6.70 -9.77
C THR A 140 -15.09 -6.31 -8.54
N HIS A 141 -14.43 -5.80 -7.48
CA HIS A 141 -15.06 -5.47 -6.21
C HIS A 141 -14.70 -4.05 -5.76
N ASN A 142 -15.52 -3.53 -4.87
CA ASN A 142 -15.24 -2.28 -4.18
C ASN A 142 -14.04 -2.40 -3.25
N SER A 143 -13.30 -1.31 -3.09
CA SER A 143 -12.20 -1.18 -2.14
C SER A 143 -12.75 -1.13 -0.71
N VAL A 144 -11.91 -1.47 0.26
CA VAL A 144 -12.30 -1.54 1.67
C VAL A 144 -11.28 -0.86 2.59
N ILE A 145 -11.69 -0.60 3.84
CA ILE A 145 -10.81 -0.32 4.96
C ILE A 145 -10.99 -1.46 5.96
N TYR A 146 -9.92 -2.17 6.31
CA TYR A 146 -9.94 -3.10 7.43
C TYR A 146 -9.70 -2.34 8.74
N VAL A 147 -10.50 -2.65 9.75
CA VAL A 147 -10.38 -2.13 11.11
C VAL A 147 -9.82 -3.25 11.98
N ILE A 148 -8.66 -3.01 12.58
CA ILE A 148 -7.97 -3.95 13.47
C ILE A 148 -7.89 -3.31 14.86
N ASP A 149 -8.27 -4.03 15.90
CA ASP A 149 -8.12 -3.56 17.28
C ASP A 149 -6.63 -3.46 17.64
N LYS A 150 -6.23 -2.27 18.13
CA LYS A 150 -4.83 -1.95 18.41
C LYS A 150 -4.26 -2.72 19.60
N LYS A 151 -5.10 -3.19 20.52
CA LYS A 151 -4.69 -3.91 21.74
C LYS A 151 -4.71 -5.42 21.58
N THR A 152 -5.77 -5.94 20.94
CA THR A 152 -5.95 -7.39 20.76
C THR A 152 -5.31 -7.89 19.48
N HIS A 153 -5.02 -7.01 18.50
CA HIS A 153 -4.54 -7.31 17.16
C HIS A 153 -5.56 -8.05 16.28
N GLU A 154 -6.80 -8.12 16.72
CA GLU A 154 -7.87 -8.84 16.05
C GLU A 154 -8.59 -7.96 15.03
N PHE A 155 -9.01 -8.57 13.94
CA PHE A 155 -9.90 -7.95 12.96
C PHE A 155 -11.26 -7.67 13.59
N VAL A 156 -11.73 -6.43 13.44
CA VAL A 156 -13.03 -5.99 13.96
C VAL A 156 -14.10 -6.03 12.87
N LYS A 157 -13.82 -5.42 11.73
CA LYS A 157 -14.73 -5.32 10.59
C LYS A 157 -14.03 -4.72 9.37
N GLU A 158 -14.67 -4.85 8.21
CA GLU A 158 -14.38 -4.06 7.01
C GLU A 158 -15.37 -2.92 6.82
N ILE A 159 -14.88 -1.82 6.27
CA ILE A 159 -15.66 -0.70 5.78
C ILE A 159 -15.64 -0.74 4.26
N VAL A 160 -16.75 -1.03 3.62
CA VAL A 160 -16.84 -1.08 2.16
C VAL A 160 -16.96 0.32 1.59
N LEU A 161 -16.06 0.69 0.68
CA LEU A 161 -16.04 1.98 0.03
C LEU A 161 -16.91 2.00 -1.24
N ARG A 162 -17.27 3.19 -1.73
CA ARG A 162 -18.21 3.34 -2.85
C ARG A 162 -17.65 2.99 -4.22
N ASN A 163 -16.35 2.79 -4.33
CA ASN A 163 -15.69 2.57 -5.61
C ASN A 163 -14.54 1.56 -5.49
N LYS A 164 -13.91 1.24 -6.62
CA LYS A 164 -12.73 0.38 -6.74
C LYS A 164 -11.43 1.17 -6.86
N SER A 165 -11.35 2.36 -6.29
CA SER A 165 -10.12 3.17 -6.28
C SER A 165 -8.97 2.41 -5.66
N HIS A 166 -7.75 2.76 -6.08
CA HIS A 166 -6.53 2.14 -5.55
C HIS A 166 -6.33 2.38 -4.05
N VAL A 167 -6.94 3.45 -3.50
CA VAL A 167 -6.94 3.83 -2.07
C VAL A 167 -5.55 3.80 -1.43
N GLY A 168 -4.55 4.33 -2.15
CA GLY A 168 -3.13 4.25 -1.79
C GLY A 168 -2.78 4.94 -0.48
N GLY A 169 -3.60 5.87 0.01
CA GLY A 169 -3.36 6.60 1.25
C GLY A 169 -4.58 6.68 2.15
N ILE A 170 -4.32 6.63 3.47
CA ILE A 170 -5.29 6.90 4.53
C ILE A 170 -4.60 7.65 5.67
N ALA A 171 -5.28 8.64 6.26
CA ALA A 171 -4.77 9.38 7.42
C ALA A 171 -5.88 9.67 8.42
N TYR A 172 -5.51 9.77 9.68
CA TYR A 172 -6.42 10.14 10.77
C TYR A 172 -6.09 11.54 11.26
N ASP A 173 -7.06 12.44 11.12
CA ASP A 173 -7.05 13.77 11.70
C ASP A 173 -7.49 13.67 13.17
N THR A 174 -6.54 13.86 14.06
CA THR A 174 -6.73 13.73 15.50
C THR A 174 -7.49 14.89 16.13
N ILE A 175 -7.62 16.02 15.44
CA ILE A 175 -8.33 17.21 15.94
C ILE A 175 -9.83 17.08 15.67
N HIS A 176 -10.20 16.76 14.42
CA HIS A 176 -11.60 16.72 13.98
C HIS A 176 -12.18 15.31 13.92
N ASN A 177 -11.38 14.28 14.23
CA ASN A 177 -11.77 12.86 14.12
C ASN A 177 -12.23 12.45 12.72
N ASN A 178 -11.64 13.03 11.69
CA ASN A 178 -11.84 12.64 10.32
C ASN A 178 -10.82 11.59 9.87
N ILE A 179 -11.26 10.62 9.10
CA ILE A 179 -10.42 9.62 8.43
C ILE A 179 -10.42 9.97 6.95
N TRP A 180 -9.29 10.47 6.48
CA TRP A 180 -9.08 10.89 5.11
C TRP A 180 -8.56 9.75 4.26
N ILE A 181 -9.11 9.59 3.04
CA ILE A 181 -8.85 8.45 2.16
C ILE A 181 -8.57 8.97 0.77
N SER A 182 -7.46 8.53 0.16
CA SER A 182 -7.17 8.81 -1.24
C SER A 182 -8.11 7.99 -2.14
N CYS A 183 -8.72 8.69 -3.09
CA CYS A 183 -9.66 8.11 -4.04
C CYS A 183 -9.40 8.66 -5.45
N MET A 184 -10.11 8.13 -6.42
CA MET A 184 -10.17 8.65 -7.77
C MET A 184 -11.62 8.57 -8.27
N SER A 185 -12.11 9.64 -8.84
CA SER A 185 -13.43 9.69 -9.45
C SER A 185 -13.34 10.28 -10.84
N ARG A 186 -13.90 9.60 -11.85
CA ARG A 186 -13.90 10.07 -13.26
C ARG A 186 -12.50 10.45 -13.80
N GLY A 187 -11.44 9.80 -13.29
CA GLY A 187 -10.05 10.11 -13.66
C GLY A 187 -9.45 11.30 -12.94
N ILE A 188 -10.17 11.95 -12.01
CA ILE A 188 -9.71 13.04 -11.17
C ILE A 188 -9.31 12.48 -9.80
N PRO A 189 -8.10 12.79 -9.30
CA PRO A 189 -7.72 12.47 -7.92
C PRO A 189 -8.65 13.17 -6.94
N GLN A 190 -9.10 12.42 -5.93
CA GLN A 190 -9.96 12.91 -4.85
C GLN A 190 -9.40 12.52 -3.50
N VAL A 191 -9.65 13.34 -2.51
CA VAL A 191 -9.57 12.97 -1.11
C VAL A 191 -10.97 13.01 -0.49
N ASN A 192 -11.35 11.92 0.16
CA ASN A 192 -12.64 11.79 0.81
C ASN A 192 -12.45 11.56 2.31
N ALA A 193 -13.42 11.98 3.12
CA ALA A 193 -13.41 11.72 4.55
C ALA A 193 -14.64 10.94 5.00
N ILE A 194 -14.43 10.14 6.02
CA ILE A 194 -15.47 9.63 6.92
C ILE A 194 -15.15 10.06 8.34
N THR A 195 -16.13 10.23 9.18
CA THR A 195 -15.86 10.50 10.60
C THR A 195 -15.53 9.20 11.34
N LEU A 196 -14.79 9.30 12.45
CA LEU A 196 -14.52 8.16 13.33
C LEU A 196 -15.84 7.56 13.89
N GLU A 197 -16.87 8.39 14.08
CA GLU A 197 -18.19 7.92 14.47
C GLU A 197 -18.85 7.10 13.37
N GLN A 198 -18.81 7.56 12.11
CA GLN A 198 -19.30 6.77 10.97
C GLN A 198 -18.59 5.42 10.89
N LEU A 199 -17.25 5.41 11.05
CA LEU A 199 -16.48 4.17 11.07
C LEU A 199 -16.95 3.25 12.19
N LYS A 200 -17.13 3.77 13.43
CA LYS A 200 -17.57 2.97 14.59
C LYS A 200 -18.96 2.38 14.39
N ASN A 201 -19.89 3.13 13.81
CA ASN A 201 -21.28 2.72 13.63
C ASN A 201 -21.55 1.90 12.37
N TYR A 202 -20.63 1.91 11.38
CA TYR A 202 -20.79 1.16 10.15
C TYR A 202 -20.69 -0.35 10.39
N CYS A 203 -21.59 -1.12 9.76
CA CYS A 203 -21.55 -2.57 9.70
C CYS A 203 -21.94 -2.99 8.29
N PHE A 204 -21.09 -3.79 7.64
CA PHE A 204 -21.39 -4.36 6.34
C PHE A 204 -22.00 -5.75 6.54
N GLN A 205 -23.25 -5.90 6.17
CA GLN A 205 -23.97 -7.18 6.14
C GLN A 205 -24.54 -7.37 4.74
N ASN A 206 -25.00 -8.57 4.43
CA ASN A 206 -25.60 -8.88 3.13
C ASN A 206 -26.70 -7.85 2.77
N GLY A 207 -26.43 -7.04 1.75
CA GLY A 207 -27.34 -6.01 1.28
C GLY A 207 -27.08 -4.61 1.79
N ASP A 208 -26.14 -4.41 2.71
CA ASP A 208 -25.76 -3.07 3.17
C ASP A 208 -25.02 -2.29 2.08
N GLN A 209 -25.17 -0.99 2.15
CA GLN A 209 -24.56 -0.09 1.16
C GLN A 209 -23.13 0.27 1.57
N PRO A 210 -22.25 0.57 0.60
CA PRO A 210 -20.97 1.18 0.87
C PRO A 210 -21.11 2.46 1.72
N ILE A 211 -20.12 2.73 2.57
CA ILE A 211 -20.14 3.87 3.47
C ILE A 211 -20.26 5.20 2.70
N SER A 212 -21.03 6.12 3.24
CA SER A 212 -21.14 7.48 2.71
C SER A 212 -19.99 8.34 3.22
N TYR A 213 -19.36 9.08 2.33
CA TYR A 213 -18.36 10.07 2.72
C TYR A 213 -19.04 11.28 3.36
N SER A 214 -18.46 11.80 4.45
CA SER A 214 -18.86 13.06 5.08
C SER A 214 -18.39 14.25 4.28
N GLN A 215 -17.21 14.12 3.63
CA GLN A 215 -16.59 15.14 2.80
C GLN A 215 -15.93 14.52 1.58
N SER A 216 -15.85 15.29 0.48
CA SER A 216 -15.17 14.89 -0.75
C SER A 216 -14.61 16.13 -1.44
N TYR A 217 -13.35 16.06 -1.90
CA TYR A 217 -12.66 17.14 -2.59
C TYR A 217 -11.91 16.61 -3.79
N ASP A 218 -12.00 17.34 -4.90
CA ASP A 218 -11.17 17.12 -6.09
C ASP A 218 -9.79 17.75 -5.88
N LEU A 219 -8.74 17.12 -6.43
CA LEU A 219 -7.36 17.58 -6.36
C LEU A 219 -6.85 17.81 -7.78
N TYR A 220 -6.67 19.07 -8.18
CA TYR A 220 -6.26 19.39 -9.56
C TYR A 220 -4.76 19.60 -9.72
N ALA A 221 -4.06 19.92 -8.65
CA ALA A 221 -2.64 20.21 -8.72
C ALA A 221 -1.78 18.95 -8.91
N ILE A 222 -2.30 17.78 -8.56
CA ILE A 222 -1.64 16.49 -8.77
C ILE A 222 -2.41 15.60 -9.75
N THR A 223 -1.68 14.73 -10.45
CA THR A 223 -2.27 13.80 -11.42
C THR A 223 -2.76 12.49 -10.78
N ARG A 224 -2.33 12.20 -9.56
CA ARG A 224 -2.65 11.01 -8.75
C ARG A 224 -2.50 11.36 -7.27
N ASN A 225 -3.13 10.57 -6.40
CA ASN A 225 -2.91 10.60 -4.97
C ASN A 225 -2.61 9.17 -4.49
N SER A 226 -1.34 8.80 -4.45
CA SER A 226 -0.92 7.43 -4.14
C SER A 226 -0.71 7.20 -2.64
N PHE A 227 -0.46 8.25 -1.87
CA PHE A 227 -0.30 8.21 -0.43
C PHE A 227 -0.68 9.56 0.19
N LEU A 228 -1.09 9.52 1.44
CA LEU A 228 -1.34 10.74 2.22
C LEU A 228 -1.03 10.51 3.70
N THR A 229 -0.75 11.59 4.42
CA THR A 229 -0.62 11.58 5.88
C THR A 229 -1.17 12.87 6.48
N TYR A 230 -1.52 12.81 7.77
CA TYR A 230 -1.92 13.97 8.55
C TYR A 230 -0.76 14.44 9.43
N HIS A 231 -0.51 15.73 9.49
CA HIS A 231 0.46 16.33 10.39
C HIS A 231 0.15 17.81 10.61
N ASN A 232 0.17 18.29 11.86
CA ASN A 232 0.00 19.70 12.22
C ASN A 232 -1.23 20.37 11.57
N ASN A 233 -2.38 19.72 11.65
CA ASN A 233 -3.65 20.22 11.08
C ASN A 233 -3.63 20.42 9.56
N ALA A 234 -2.82 19.63 8.85
CA ALA A 234 -2.76 19.60 7.40
C ALA A 234 -2.68 18.16 6.87
N LEU A 235 -3.17 17.95 5.66
CA LEU A 235 -2.94 16.74 4.88
C LEU A 235 -1.75 16.93 3.95
N TYR A 236 -0.87 15.96 3.93
CA TYR A 236 0.24 15.87 2.98
C TYR A 236 -0.07 14.77 1.99
N ILE A 237 -0.26 15.12 0.72
CA ILE A 237 -0.69 14.21 -0.35
C ILE A 237 0.38 14.14 -1.41
N GLY A 238 0.79 12.93 -1.78
CA GLY A 238 1.77 12.71 -2.83
C GLY A 238 1.40 11.55 -3.75
N TYR A 239 2.20 11.36 -4.80
CA TYR A 239 1.96 10.30 -5.75
C TYR A 239 3.24 9.56 -6.16
N TYR A 240 3.06 8.29 -6.47
CA TYR A 240 4.12 7.42 -6.95
C TYR A 240 4.54 7.73 -8.37
N THR A 241 5.85 7.77 -8.59
CA THR A 241 6.50 7.79 -9.92
C THR A 241 7.59 6.72 -9.95
N SER A 242 7.83 6.11 -11.09
CA SER A 242 8.87 5.07 -11.22
C SER A 242 10.27 5.62 -11.49
N ASN A 243 10.38 6.74 -12.21
CA ASN A 243 11.64 7.20 -12.81
C ASN A 243 11.85 8.73 -12.76
N SER A 244 11.01 9.45 -12.06
CA SER A 244 11.11 10.92 -11.93
C SER A 244 10.75 11.35 -10.53
N ALA A 245 11.23 12.51 -10.10
CA ALA A 245 10.73 13.16 -8.91
C ALA A 245 9.22 13.42 -9.03
N SER A 246 8.53 13.43 -7.90
CA SER A 246 7.12 13.80 -7.77
C SER A 246 6.97 14.94 -6.78
N VAL A 247 5.73 15.28 -6.43
CA VAL A 247 5.44 16.33 -5.46
C VAL A 247 4.71 15.75 -4.25
N LEU A 248 4.93 16.39 -3.13
CA LEU A 248 4.18 16.24 -1.89
C LEU A 248 3.49 17.58 -1.64
N GLU A 249 2.18 17.61 -1.79
CA GLU A 249 1.36 18.79 -1.57
C GLU A 249 0.83 18.83 -0.14
N GLU A 250 0.72 20.04 0.41
CA GLU A 250 0.19 20.34 1.72
C GLU A 250 -1.18 21.01 1.58
N TYR A 251 -2.18 20.52 2.31
CA TYR A 251 -3.55 21.04 2.31
C TYR A 251 -3.95 21.35 3.74
N ASP A 252 -4.10 22.62 4.07
CA ASP A 252 -4.52 23.04 5.40
C ASP A 252 -5.95 22.63 5.68
N ILE A 253 -6.18 22.12 6.92
CA ILE A 253 -7.51 21.83 7.44
C ILE A 253 -7.97 23.07 8.22
N THR A 254 -9.17 23.52 7.92
CA THR A 254 -9.80 24.67 8.58
C THR A 254 -10.27 24.32 9.99
N GLU A 255 -10.69 25.32 10.76
CA GLU A 255 -11.15 25.12 12.15
C GLU A 255 -12.38 24.21 12.27
N ASP A 256 -13.19 24.11 11.21
CA ASP A 256 -14.37 23.23 11.15
C ASP A 256 -14.06 21.84 10.57
N GLY A 257 -12.78 21.52 10.34
CA GLY A 257 -12.35 20.21 9.87
C GLY A 257 -12.55 19.97 8.36
N THR A 258 -12.68 21.03 7.56
CA THR A 258 -12.79 20.98 6.10
C THR A 258 -11.47 21.37 5.45
N LEU A 259 -11.28 21.06 4.15
CA LEU A 259 -10.14 21.59 3.39
C LEU A 259 -10.46 22.97 2.83
N GLN A 260 -9.43 23.80 2.68
CA GLN A 260 -9.57 25.06 1.96
C GLN A 260 -9.92 24.79 0.49
N THR A 261 -10.93 25.49 0.00
CA THR A 261 -11.41 25.38 -1.40
C THR A 261 -11.27 26.69 -2.14
N SER A 262 -11.19 26.61 -3.47
CA SER A 262 -11.33 27.81 -4.28
C SER A 262 -12.75 28.36 -4.13
N THR A 263 -12.86 29.62 -3.73
CA THR A 263 -14.09 30.40 -3.92
C THR A 263 -14.18 30.77 -5.39
N VAL A 264 -14.59 29.82 -6.21
CA VAL A 264 -14.97 30.15 -7.58
C VAL A 264 -16.39 30.64 -7.48
N ASP A 265 -16.58 31.95 -7.64
CA ASP A 265 -17.90 32.49 -7.86
C ASP A 265 -18.51 31.76 -9.05
N ASP A 266 -19.69 31.21 -8.85
CA ASP A 266 -20.45 30.37 -9.77
C ASP A 266 -20.62 30.96 -11.18
N ASP A 267 -20.35 32.30 -11.32
CA ASP A 267 -20.49 33.08 -12.56
C ASP A 267 -19.25 33.04 -13.50
N THR A 268 -18.10 32.51 -13.07
CA THR A 268 -16.85 32.61 -13.85
C THR A 268 -16.29 31.30 -14.42
N ILE A 269 -16.71 30.15 -13.93
CA ILE A 269 -16.43 28.87 -14.60
C ILE A 269 -17.71 28.41 -15.31
N THR A 270 -17.78 28.70 -16.59
CA THR A 270 -18.67 27.95 -17.48
C THR A 270 -18.21 26.51 -17.45
N THR A 271 -18.96 25.68 -16.72
CA THR A 271 -18.80 24.23 -16.54
C THR A 271 -18.56 23.45 -17.84
N GLY A 272 -18.76 24.07 -18.99
CA GLY A 272 -18.52 23.50 -20.32
C GLY A 272 -17.06 23.44 -20.78
N GLN A 273 -16.11 24.19 -20.18
CA GLN A 273 -14.71 24.17 -20.64
C GLN A 273 -13.84 23.10 -20.00
N LEU A 274 -14.20 22.58 -18.83
CA LEU A 274 -13.46 21.50 -18.16
C LEU A 274 -14.15 20.14 -18.23
N GLY A 275 -15.37 20.07 -18.77
CA GLY A 275 -16.13 18.81 -18.86
C GLY A 275 -16.50 18.22 -17.48
N VAL A 276 -16.50 19.04 -16.43
CA VAL A 276 -16.71 18.62 -15.05
C VAL A 276 -18.10 19.07 -14.61
N ASP A 277 -19.10 18.24 -14.78
CA ASP A 277 -20.38 18.32 -14.05
C ASP A 277 -20.18 17.92 -12.57
N SER A 278 -19.17 18.47 -11.89
CA SER A 278 -18.81 18.08 -10.54
C SER A 278 -19.23 19.18 -9.57
N LEU A 279 -20.20 18.85 -8.72
CA LEU A 279 -20.54 19.59 -7.51
C LEU A 279 -19.48 19.34 -6.39
N THR A 280 -18.36 18.68 -6.70
CA THR A 280 -17.31 18.38 -5.73
C THR A 280 -16.39 19.58 -5.57
N PRO A 281 -16.24 20.16 -4.37
CA PRO A 281 -15.34 21.27 -4.13
C PRO A 281 -13.90 20.96 -4.52
N LEU A 282 -13.20 21.95 -5.06
CA LEU A 282 -11.78 21.87 -5.38
C LEU A 282 -10.94 22.27 -4.17
N ALA A 283 -10.14 21.35 -3.63
CA ALA A 283 -9.18 21.66 -2.58
C ALA A 283 -7.97 22.43 -3.14
N LEU A 284 -7.52 23.43 -2.40
CA LEU A 284 -6.36 24.25 -2.73
C LEU A 284 -5.16 23.85 -1.86
N PRO A 285 -4.01 23.49 -2.46
CA PRO A 285 -2.79 23.27 -1.70
C PRO A 285 -2.25 24.59 -1.14
N SER A 286 -1.82 24.55 0.13
CA SER A 286 -1.15 25.67 0.82
C SER A 286 0.38 25.62 0.64
N GLY A 287 0.93 24.46 0.27
CA GLY A 287 2.36 24.25 0.08
C GLY A 287 2.66 23.08 -0.83
N MET A 288 3.92 23.02 -1.29
CA MET A 288 4.40 21.94 -2.15
C MET A 288 5.89 21.70 -1.93
N ARG A 289 6.31 20.42 -1.94
CA ARG A 289 7.72 19.99 -1.90
C ARG A 289 7.99 18.97 -2.98
N VAL A 290 9.20 18.98 -3.53
CA VAL A 290 9.66 17.90 -4.42
C VAL A 290 10.10 16.72 -3.57
N ILE A 291 9.73 15.52 -4.01
CA ILE A 291 10.08 14.24 -3.36
C ILE A 291 10.69 13.29 -4.40
N THR A 292 11.67 12.49 -4.00
CA THR A 292 12.30 11.49 -4.89
C THR A 292 11.30 10.46 -5.42
N GLU A 293 11.63 9.87 -6.55
CA GLU A 293 10.81 8.82 -7.17
C GLU A 293 10.57 7.61 -6.24
N ARG A 294 9.56 6.81 -6.54
CA ARG A 294 9.20 5.54 -5.88
C ARG A 294 8.72 5.69 -4.45
N ALA A 295 8.30 6.90 -4.06
CA ALA A 295 7.68 7.14 -2.77
C ALA A 295 6.31 6.46 -2.70
N GLN A 296 6.06 5.74 -1.59
CA GLN A 296 4.84 5.00 -1.29
C GLN A 296 4.14 5.50 -0.02
N GLY A 297 4.82 6.33 0.75
CA GLY A 297 4.28 6.90 1.98
C GLY A 297 5.20 7.97 2.55
N VAL A 298 4.61 8.82 3.39
CA VAL A 298 5.29 9.88 4.13
C VAL A 298 4.78 9.91 5.56
N ALA A 299 5.65 10.20 6.50
CA ALA A 299 5.28 10.44 7.89
C ALA A 299 6.23 11.46 8.53
N PHE A 300 5.76 12.14 9.56
CA PHE A 300 6.52 13.14 10.30
C PHE A 300 6.86 12.61 11.68
N TYR A 301 8.11 12.82 12.10
CA TYR A 301 8.57 12.44 13.43
C TYR A 301 9.55 13.46 13.99
N LYS A 302 9.16 14.19 15.01
CA LYS A 302 9.96 15.28 15.57
C LYS A 302 10.38 16.27 14.46
N ASN A 303 11.66 16.57 14.33
CA ASN A 303 12.17 17.42 13.27
C ASN A 303 12.65 16.64 12.03
N ARG A 304 11.93 15.57 11.65
CA ARG A 304 12.29 14.70 10.53
C ARG A 304 11.08 14.35 9.68
N ILE A 305 11.30 14.18 8.39
CA ILE A 305 10.36 13.59 7.44
C ILE A 305 10.86 12.20 7.07
N LEU A 306 9.99 11.24 7.17
CA LEU A 306 10.25 9.84 6.83
C LEU A 306 9.48 9.53 5.54
N THR A 307 10.13 8.90 4.55
CA THR A 307 9.47 8.47 3.33
C THR A 307 9.77 7.01 3.04
N SER A 308 8.74 6.22 2.76
CA SER A 308 8.88 4.83 2.30
C SER A 308 9.03 4.78 0.79
N HIS A 309 9.93 3.93 0.30
CA HIS A 309 10.21 3.76 -1.12
C HIS A 309 10.24 2.29 -1.51
N SER A 310 9.61 1.95 -2.62
CA SER A 310 9.56 0.59 -3.14
C SER A 310 9.53 0.56 -4.66
N TYR A 311 10.15 -0.48 -5.26
CA TYR A 311 10.12 -0.69 -6.70
C TYR A 311 10.25 -2.18 -7.07
N GLY A 312 9.17 -2.75 -7.56
CA GLY A 312 9.15 -4.12 -8.05
C GLY A 312 9.57 -5.15 -7.00
N VAL A 313 10.53 -6.00 -7.34
CA VAL A 313 11.08 -7.05 -6.46
C VAL A 313 12.30 -6.60 -5.65
N LEU A 314 12.79 -5.40 -5.91
CA LEU A 314 13.96 -4.86 -5.22
C LEU A 314 13.62 -4.52 -3.76
N PRO A 315 14.62 -4.55 -2.86
CA PRO A 315 14.44 -4.09 -1.49
C PRO A 315 13.89 -2.67 -1.43
N GLY A 316 12.92 -2.47 -0.56
CA GLY A 316 12.42 -1.15 -0.19
C GLY A 316 13.41 -0.39 0.69
N SER A 317 13.13 0.87 0.93
CA SER A 317 13.90 1.70 1.85
C SER A 317 13.03 2.74 2.55
N LEU A 318 13.38 3.02 3.79
CA LEU A 318 12.94 4.20 4.52
C LEU A 318 14.04 5.25 4.37
N LYS A 319 13.70 6.41 3.83
CA LYS A 319 14.58 7.57 3.73
C LYS A 319 14.17 8.59 4.80
N VAL A 320 15.15 9.21 5.43
CA VAL A 320 14.98 10.17 6.53
C VAL A 320 15.55 11.51 6.09
N PHE A 321 14.75 12.56 6.18
CA PHE A 321 15.13 13.92 5.82
C PHE A 321 14.93 14.87 7.00
N PRO A 322 15.62 16.03 7.04
CA PRO A 322 15.28 17.09 7.99
C PRO A 322 13.91 17.68 7.62
N ASN A 323 13.10 18.02 8.63
CA ASN A 323 11.85 18.75 8.38
C ASN A 323 12.15 20.24 8.28
N SER A 324 12.59 20.67 7.10
CA SER A 324 12.83 22.07 6.76
C SER A 324 11.95 22.48 5.59
N LEU A 325 11.29 23.64 5.69
CA LEU A 325 10.46 24.20 4.63
C LEU A 325 11.24 24.51 3.35
N GLN A 326 12.55 24.70 3.46
CA GLN A 326 13.41 25.09 2.32
C GLN A 326 14.12 23.92 1.66
N MET A 327 13.98 22.70 2.18
CA MET A 327 14.72 21.54 1.67
C MET A 327 13.83 20.68 0.76
N LEU A 328 14.39 20.33 -0.38
CA LEU A 328 13.87 19.29 -1.25
C LEU A 328 14.13 17.92 -0.59
N LEU A 329 13.21 16.98 -0.76
CA LEU A 329 13.39 15.61 -0.24
C LEU A 329 14.14 14.77 -1.29
N GLU A 330 15.40 15.10 -1.50
CA GLU A 330 16.31 14.51 -2.50
C GLU A 330 17.47 13.75 -1.85
N GLU A 331 18.20 12.97 -2.65
CA GLU A 331 19.26 12.09 -2.13
C GLU A 331 20.39 12.85 -1.39
N ASP A 332 20.72 14.06 -1.83
CA ASP A 332 21.79 14.90 -1.23
C ASP A 332 21.37 15.59 0.08
N THR A 333 20.06 15.71 0.34
CA THR A 333 19.52 16.22 1.62
C THR A 333 19.18 15.11 2.61
N MET A 334 19.32 13.85 2.21
CA MET A 334 18.96 12.69 3.01
C MET A 334 19.91 12.49 4.19
N LEU A 335 19.35 12.39 5.41
CA LEU A 335 20.11 12.13 6.63
C LEU A 335 20.46 10.65 6.81
N GLN A 336 19.56 9.76 6.44
CA GLN A 336 19.68 8.32 6.65
C GLN A 336 18.85 7.54 5.64
N LYS A 337 19.35 6.37 5.22
CA LYS A 337 18.62 5.39 4.41
C LYS A 337 18.67 4.03 5.09
N ILE A 338 17.50 3.49 5.41
CA ILE A 338 17.35 2.19 6.07
C ILE A 338 16.73 1.23 5.09
N ARG A 339 17.34 0.07 4.89
CA ARG A 339 16.85 -0.96 3.97
C ARG A 339 15.71 -1.74 4.61
N PHE A 340 14.64 -1.94 3.82
CA PHE A 340 13.47 -2.75 4.15
C PHE A 340 13.26 -3.86 3.10
N PRO A 341 12.41 -4.86 3.37
CA PRO A 341 11.92 -5.78 2.37
C PRO A 341 11.25 -5.07 1.18
N SER A 342 11.11 -5.78 0.07
CA SER A 342 10.41 -5.27 -1.11
C SER A 342 8.92 -5.07 -0.84
N LYS A 343 8.26 -4.29 -1.70
CA LYS A 343 6.82 -4.05 -1.60
C LYS A 343 6.41 -3.34 -0.31
N LEU A 344 7.26 -2.42 0.13
CA LEU A 344 7.01 -1.48 1.21
C LEU A 344 6.01 -0.43 0.73
N GLU A 345 4.93 -0.25 1.48
CA GLU A 345 3.83 0.68 1.20
C GLU A 345 3.79 1.82 2.22
N GLN A 346 2.61 2.29 2.58
CA GLN A 346 2.47 3.41 3.51
C GLN A 346 3.07 3.08 4.87
N ILE A 347 3.65 4.10 5.48
CA ILE A 347 4.13 4.13 6.87
C ILE A 347 3.29 5.11 7.67
N TYR A 348 3.16 4.86 8.97
CA TYR A 348 2.45 5.76 9.89
C TYR A 348 3.23 5.90 11.19
N VAL A 349 3.24 7.12 11.76
CA VAL A 349 3.88 7.42 13.04
C VAL A 349 2.80 7.71 14.08
N ASP A 350 2.86 6.98 15.20
CA ASP A 350 2.05 7.21 16.37
C ASP A 350 2.95 7.29 17.62
N GLY A 351 3.16 8.49 18.13
CA GLY A 351 4.14 8.75 19.17
C GLY A 351 5.57 8.42 18.73
N ASP A 352 6.23 7.51 19.45
CA ASP A 352 7.57 6.99 19.12
C ASP A 352 7.54 5.69 18.30
N ASP A 353 6.36 5.25 17.87
CA ASP A 353 6.16 4.02 17.12
C ASP A 353 5.97 4.29 15.62
N LEU A 354 6.71 3.55 14.79
CA LEU A 354 6.53 3.50 13.34
C LEU A 354 5.81 2.22 12.96
N TYR A 355 4.66 2.35 12.33
CA TYR A 355 3.92 1.26 11.72
C TYR A 355 4.27 1.18 10.23
N VAL A 356 4.51 -0.04 9.74
CA VAL A 356 5.04 -0.29 8.38
C VAL A 356 4.20 -1.34 7.69
N LEU A 357 3.62 -0.98 6.55
CA LEU A 357 2.76 -1.84 5.74
C LEU A 357 3.52 -2.41 4.53
N PHE A 358 3.17 -3.62 4.13
CA PHE A 358 3.68 -4.29 2.93
C PHE A 358 2.53 -4.90 2.11
N GLU A 359 2.67 -4.88 0.79
CA GLU A 359 1.73 -5.57 -0.13
C GLU A 359 2.25 -6.92 -0.63
N SER A 360 3.45 -7.35 -0.20
CA SER A 360 4.15 -8.52 -0.75
C SER A 360 3.44 -9.85 -0.56
N ALA A 361 2.54 -9.97 0.43
CA ALA A 361 1.73 -11.16 0.64
C ALA A 361 0.37 -11.13 -0.08
N ALA A 362 0.00 -10.01 -0.72
CA ALA A 362 -1.22 -9.90 -1.51
C ALA A 362 -1.20 -10.81 -2.74
N TYR A 363 -2.38 -11.20 -3.20
CA TYR A 363 -2.54 -12.11 -4.36
C TYR A 363 -1.74 -11.66 -5.59
N GLY A 364 -1.78 -10.37 -5.93
CA GLY A 364 -1.10 -9.83 -7.11
C GLY A 364 0.43 -9.92 -7.06
N TYR A 365 1.01 -10.08 -5.85
CA TYR A 365 2.47 -9.97 -5.64
C TYR A 365 3.11 -11.16 -4.96
N ARG A 366 2.34 -12.00 -4.25
CA ARG A 366 2.89 -13.09 -3.42
C ARG A 366 3.73 -14.12 -4.18
N TYR A 367 3.48 -14.29 -5.46
CA TYR A 367 4.22 -15.26 -6.29
C TYR A 367 5.48 -14.67 -6.94
N THR A 368 5.60 -13.34 -6.98
CA THR A 368 6.74 -12.62 -7.56
C THR A 368 7.63 -11.96 -6.51
N SER A 369 7.19 -11.88 -5.27
CA SER A 369 7.98 -11.30 -4.18
C SER A 369 8.95 -12.30 -3.59
N LEU A 370 10.20 -11.88 -3.35
CA LEU A 370 11.22 -12.69 -2.69
C LEU A 370 10.91 -12.92 -1.21
N THR A 371 10.30 -11.92 -0.57
CA THR A 371 9.81 -11.97 0.80
C THR A 371 8.32 -11.66 0.80
N GLN A 372 7.55 -12.42 1.57
CA GLN A 372 6.10 -12.22 1.70
C GLN A 372 5.79 -11.83 3.14
N PHE A 373 5.40 -10.56 3.33
CA PHE A 373 4.91 -10.05 4.61
C PHE A 373 3.39 -9.96 4.60
N ASP A 374 2.77 -10.76 5.45
CA ASP A 374 1.32 -10.79 5.68
C ASP A 374 0.90 -9.98 6.91
N ARG A 375 1.81 -9.13 7.41
CA ARG A 375 1.60 -8.36 8.64
C ARG A 375 2.22 -6.97 8.61
N ILE A 376 1.68 -6.09 9.42
CA ILE A 376 2.20 -4.77 9.70
C ILE A 376 3.27 -4.91 10.79
N LEU A 377 4.41 -4.24 10.62
CA LEU A 377 5.45 -4.15 11.65
C LEU A 377 5.25 -2.92 12.51
N LYS A 378 5.53 -3.04 13.80
CA LYS A 378 5.61 -1.92 14.75
C LYS A 378 7.06 -1.79 15.23
N LEU A 379 7.67 -0.62 14.99
CA LEU A 379 9.09 -0.36 15.24
C LEU A 379 9.25 0.86 16.14
N ASN A 380 10.19 0.83 17.07
CA ASN A 380 10.51 1.99 17.89
C ASN A 380 11.44 2.97 17.14
N LEU A 381 10.98 4.19 16.89
CA LEU A 381 11.68 5.21 16.12
C LEU A 381 12.94 5.74 16.82
N ASN A 382 12.94 5.84 18.15
CA ASN A 382 14.14 6.27 18.88
C ASN A 382 15.29 5.29 18.67
N THR A 383 14.99 3.99 18.61
CA THR A 383 15.98 2.94 18.34
C THR A 383 16.35 2.87 16.85
N LEU A 384 15.36 3.01 15.95
CA LEU A 384 15.56 2.91 14.51
C LEU A 384 16.43 4.03 13.96
N LEU A 385 16.24 5.25 14.47
CA LEU A 385 16.88 6.47 14.01
C LEU A 385 18.11 6.87 14.85
N THR A 386 18.50 6.06 15.84
CA THR A 386 19.78 6.26 16.53
C THR A 386 20.88 6.03 15.51
N ASN A 387 21.63 7.09 15.19
CA ASN A 387 22.80 6.97 14.34
C ASN A 387 23.73 5.90 14.93
N SER A 388 24.17 4.98 14.10
CA SER A 388 25.40 4.22 14.33
C SER A 388 26.58 5.22 14.21
N THR A 389 26.69 6.13 15.20
CA THR A 389 27.95 6.82 15.46
C THR A 389 28.83 5.80 16.18
N ASN A 390 29.55 5.01 15.40
CA ASN A 390 30.87 4.43 15.73
C ASN A 390 31.60 4.18 14.41
#